data_16646416402a97f887fabdc0ae0feb0f
#
_entry.id   16646416402a97f887fabdc0ae0feb0f
#
_cell.length_a   1.000
_cell.length_b   1.000
_cell.length_c   1.000
_cell.angle_alpha   90.00
_cell.angle_beta   90.00
_cell.angle_gamma   90.00
#
_symmetry.space_group_name_H-M   'P 1'
#
loop_
_entity.id
_entity.type
_entity.pdbx_description
1 polymer ?
#
loop_
_entity_poly.entity_id
_entity_poly.type
_entity_poly.pdbx_seq_one_letter_code
_entity_poly.pdbx_strand_id
1 'polypeptide(L)'
;MNLTRRQFLISAPSLPLLGGRLAVGAEPLFTFAAVSDTHLGKGGTDACAKALAQAVEEINASHAEFTIFLGDLVDTGSKNEPQYPKWLETAKGLKKPFYPIPGNHDPAELFRKHIRPDADYAFDHKGFRFILFNDSEPSSHDGVVTPEQLKWLAAQVDDAATKKLRVVLCAHITAHPNKHPDIGWWVRKGERELDALLMARGGDPIVAFLSGHFHCGLRGWSDRSGVHELVLPALAWNGDRKLETAPGFAVKESRKGYALIEVRPAELHLRYKPLAAPALQPLALGLAKGK
;
A
#
# COMPACT_ATOMS: atom_id res chain seq x y z
N MET A 1 -67.15 -16.06 55.04
CA MET A 1 -66.92 -16.44 53.59
C MET A 1 -65.49 -16.04 53.22
N ASN A 2 -64.60 -16.99 53.19
CA ASN A 2 -63.19 -16.79 52.91
C ASN A 2 -62.93 -17.07 51.44
N LEU A 3 -62.46 -16.06 50.74
CA LEU A 3 -61.96 -16.19 49.33
C LEU A 3 -60.45 -16.28 49.34
N THR A 4 -59.91 -17.42 49.02
CA THR A 4 -58.50 -17.72 48.88
C THR A 4 -57.94 -17.19 47.53
N ARG A 5 -56.89 -16.35 47.61
CA ARG A 5 -56.12 -15.87 46.47
C ARG A 5 -55.27 -17.04 45.92
N ARG A 6 -55.56 -17.51 44.70
CA ARG A 6 -54.64 -18.35 43.92
C ARG A 6 -53.57 -17.49 43.29
N GLN A 7 -52.32 -17.74 43.65
CA GLN A 7 -51.14 -17.19 42.96
C GLN A 7 -50.89 -17.97 41.71
N PHE A 8 -50.95 -17.31 40.56
CA PHE A 8 -50.45 -17.84 39.28
C PHE A 8 -48.93 -17.57 39.18
N LEU A 9 -48.14 -18.62 39.25
CA LEU A 9 -46.72 -18.60 38.88
C LEU A 9 -46.67 -18.70 37.36
N ILE A 10 -46.29 -17.58 36.72
CA ILE A 10 -45.95 -17.54 35.30
C ILE A 10 -44.47 -17.87 35.22
N SER A 11 -44.12 -19.08 34.79
CA SER A 11 -42.75 -19.44 34.42
C SER A 11 -42.40 -18.78 33.10
N ALA A 12 -41.46 -17.83 33.11
CA ALA A 12 -40.90 -17.27 31.93
C ALA A 12 -39.94 -18.31 31.23
N PRO A 13 -40.02 -18.48 29.93
CA PRO A 13 -39.06 -19.33 29.23
C PRO A 13 -37.68 -18.67 29.22
N SER A 14 -36.70 -19.37 29.74
CA SER A 14 -35.28 -19.03 29.60
C SER A 14 -34.90 -19.09 28.13
N LEU A 15 -34.67 -17.93 27.47
CA LEU A 15 -34.00 -17.87 26.19
C LEU A 15 -32.54 -18.34 26.38
N PRO A 16 -32.04 -19.24 25.53
CA PRO A 16 -30.64 -19.55 25.52
C PRO A 16 -29.86 -18.31 25.05
N LEU A 17 -28.95 -17.81 25.88
CA LEU A 17 -27.90 -16.90 25.46
C LEU A 17 -27.09 -17.62 24.34
N LEU A 18 -27.41 -17.32 23.10
CA LEU A 18 -26.53 -17.54 21.97
C LEU A 18 -25.28 -16.69 22.21
N GLY A 19 -24.31 -17.27 22.88
CA GLY A 19 -22.96 -16.74 22.95
C GLY A 19 -22.45 -16.58 21.53
N GLY A 20 -22.59 -15.39 20.98
CA GLY A 20 -21.91 -15.01 19.75
C GLY A 20 -20.42 -15.21 19.99
N ARG A 21 -19.85 -16.31 19.47
CA ARG A 21 -18.43 -16.41 19.26
C ARG A 21 -18.07 -15.21 18.40
N LEU A 22 -17.41 -14.21 18.99
CA LEU A 22 -16.63 -13.25 18.23
C LEU A 22 -15.80 -14.11 17.29
N ALA A 23 -16.05 -13.99 15.98
CA ALA A 23 -15.24 -14.64 14.99
C ALA A 23 -13.82 -14.08 15.19
N VAL A 24 -12.97 -14.86 15.83
CA VAL A 24 -11.53 -14.58 15.86
C VAL A 24 -11.12 -14.59 14.39
N GLY A 25 -10.83 -13.40 13.84
CA GLY A 25 -10.47 -13.26 12.43
C GLY A 25 -9.33 -14.23 12.13
N ALA A 26 -9.37 -14.85 10.96
CA ALA A 26 -8.32 -15.80 10.55
C ALA A 26 -6.96 -15.15 10.73
N GLU A 27 -5.98 -15.91 11.22
CA GLU A 27 -4.59 -15.44 11.36
C GLU A 27 -4.07 -14.92 10.02
N PRO A 28 -3.21 -13.89 10.02
CA PRO A 28 -2.62 -13.39 8.79
C PRO A 28 -1.78 -14.48 8.12
N LEU A 29 -1.87 -14.58 6.80
CA LEU A 29 -0.99 -15.42 5.99
C LEU A 29 0.44 -14.89 6.08
N PHE A 30 0.59 -13.57 6.03
CA PHE A 30 1.83 -12.84 6.23
C PHE A 30 1.54 -11.34 6.45
N THR A 31 2.57 -10.63 6.88
CA THR A 31 2.57 -9.17 7.01
C THR A 31 3.75 -8.61 6.24
N PHE A 32 3.58 -7.47 5.59
CA PHE A 32 4.69 -6.74 4.98
C PHE A 32 4.61 -5.25 5.31
N ALA A 33 5.76 -4.57 5.25
CA ALA A 33 5.82 -3.13 5.36
C ALA A 33 5.84 -2.49 3.96
N ALA A 34 5.15 -1.38 3.82
CA ALA A 34 5.18 -0.57 2.60
C ALA A 34 5.51 0.87 2.97
N VAL A 35 6.63 1.35 2.45
CA VAL A 35 7.23 2.66 2.72
C VAL A 35 7.24 3.45 1.42
N SER A 36 6.92 4.72 1.46
CA SER A 36 6.97 5.60 0.30
C SER A 36 7.61 6.94 0.63
N ASP A 37 8.12 7.61 -0.39
CA ASP A 37 8.50 9.02 -0.32
C ASP A 37 9.48 9.32 0.82
N THR A 38 10.64 8.69 0.78
CA THR A 38 11.69 8.85 1.80
C THR A 38 12.50 10.13 1.62
N HIS A 39 12.64 10.65 0.40
CA HIS A 39 13.22 11.93 0.01
C HIS A 39 14.53 12.29 0.73
N LEU A 40 15.50 11.39 0.75
CA LEU A 40 16.82 11.70 1.34
C LEU A 40 17.45 12.91 0.66
N GLY A 41 18.03 13.77 1.47
CA GLY A 41 18.64 15.03 0.99
C GLY A 41 17.68 16.23 0.93
N LYS A 42 16.38 16.05 1.20
CA LYS A 42 15.40 17.13 1.20
C LYS A 42 15.82 18.29 2.14
N GLY A 43 15.80 19.51 1.58
CA GLY A 43 16.15 20.71 2.32
C GLY A 43 17.60 20.75 2.81
N GLY A 44 18.49 19.90 2.26
CA GLY A 44 19.89 19.84 2.68
C GLY A 44 20.10 19.32 4.10
N THR A 45 19.11 18.66 4.69
CA THR A 45 19.16 18.16 6.09
C THR A 45 19.16 16.65 6.16
N ASP A 46 19.56 16.08 7.31
CA ASP A 46 19.50 14.65 7.61
C ASP A 46 18.14 14.18 8.15
N ALA A 47 17.12 15.05 8.16
CA ALA A 47 15.84 14.73 8.77
C ALA A 47 15.14 13.51 8.12
N CYS A 48 15.22 13.39 6.78
CA CYS A 48 14.66 12.27 6.05
C CYS A 48 15.50 10.99 6.24
N ALA A 49 16.82 11.10 6.29
CA ALA A 49 17.69 9.96 6.57
C ALA A 49 17.45 9.41 7.99
N LYS A 50 17.25 10.26 8.99
CA LYS A 50 16.87 9.85 10.36
C LYS A 50 15.50 9.17 10.38
N ALA A 51 14.54 9.70 9.62
CA ALA A 51 13.22 9.08 9.51
C ALA A 51 13.30 7.68 8.88
N LEU A 52 14.12 7.49 7.85
CA LEU A 52 14.34 6.18 7.24
C LEU A 52 15.02 5.20 8.22
N ALA A 53 16.05 5.64 8.92
CA ALA A 53 16.74 4.80 9.92
C ALA A 53 15.77 4.35 11.02
N GLN A 54 14.95 5.27 11.53
CA GLN A 54 13.92 4.95 12.51
C GLN A 54 12.88 3.96 11.97
N ALA A 55 12.40 4.15 10.72
CA ALA A 55 11.47 3.22 10.09
C ALA A 55 12.09 1.81 9.97
N VAL A 56 13.37 1.71 9.59
CA VAL A 56 14.10 0.43 9.54
C VAL A 56 14.13 -0.27 10.90
N GLU A 57 14.42 0.45 11.97
CA GLU A 57 14.40 -0.09 13.34
C GLU A 57 13.01 -0.61 13.73
N GLU A 58 11.97 0.20 13.48
CA GLU A 58 10.59 -0.15 13.81
C GLU A 58 10.07 -1.33 12.96
N ILE A 59 10.41 -1.39 11.67
CA ILE A 59 10.06 -2.51 10.78
C ILE A 59 10.77 -3.79 11.26
N ASN A 60 12.04 -3.71 11.66
CA ASN A 60 12.78 -4.84 12.20
C ASN A 60 12.19 -5.40 13.51
N ALA A 61 11.49 -4.57 14.27
CA ALA A 61 10.77 -4.95 15.48
C ALA A 61 9.34 -5.46 15.21
N SER A 62 8.85 -5.32 13.97
CA SER A 62 7.52 -5.77 13.55
C SER A 62 7.51 -7.22 13.05
N HIS A 63 6.32 -7.73 12.71
CA HIS A 63 6.15 -9.04 12.08
C HIS A 63 6.25 -9.00 10.54
N ALA A 64 6.71 -7.89 9.95
CA ALA A 64 6.87 -7.78 8.51
C ALA A 64 7.89 -8.81 7.98
N GLU A 65 7.50 -9.57 6.98
CA GLU A 65 8.36 -10.59 6.34
C GLU A 65 9.22 -9.99 5.22
N PHE A 66 8.81 -8.85 4.69
CA PHE A 66 9.56 -8.06 3.73
C PHE A 66 9.10 -6.59 3.74
N THR A 67 9.81 -5.73 3.01
CA THR A 67 9.47 -4.31 2.86
C THR A 67 9.43 -3.93 1.38
N ILE A 68 8.42 -3.17 0.95
CA ILE A 68 8.36 -2.54 -0.37
C ILE A 68 8.62 -1.04 -0.20
N PHE A 69 9.45 -0.46 -1.06
CA PHE A 69 9.65 0.98 -1.15
C PHE A 69 9.06 1.49 -2.46
N LEU A 70 8.07 2.37 -2.37
CA LEU A 70 7.25 2.85 -3.49
C LEU A 70 7.74 4.18 -4.06
N GLY A 71 9.05 4.30 -4.27
CA GLY A 71 9.63 5.44 -4.97
C GLY A 71 9.91 6.68 -4.11
N ASP A 72 10.44 7.69 -4.78
CA ASP A 72 10.95 8.93 -4.19
C ASP A 72 11.94 8.66 -3.05
N LEU A 73 12.95 7.83 -3.39
CA LEU A 73 13.98 7.41 -2.45
C LEU A 73 14.85 8.60 -2.04
N VAL A 74 15.21 9.43 -3.01
CA VAL A 74 16.07 10.61 -2.87
C VAL A 74 15.33 11.85 -3.37
N ASP A 75 15.51 12.97 -2.69
CA ASP A 75 14.91 14.24 -3.12
C ASP A 75 15.67 14.84 -4.29
N THR A 76 15.02 14.97 -5.47
CA THR A 76 15.63 15.45 -6.71
C THR A 76 16.96 14.74 -7.03
N GLY A 77 16.88 13.48 -7.42
CA GLY A 77 18.02 12.56 -7.55
C GLY A 77 19.23 13.11 -8.32
N SER A 78 19.01 13.88 -9.40
CA SER A 78 20.08 14.52 -10.15
C SER A 78 20.94 15.50 -9.34
N LYS A 79 20.39 16.14 -8.31
CA LYS A 79 21.10 17.05 -7.40
C LYS A 79 21.63 16.34 -6.16
N ASN A 80 20.99 15.26 -5.76
CA ASN A 80 21.27 14.53 -4.53
C ASN A 80 21.80 13.11 -4.79
N GLU A 81 22.45 12.87 -5.92
CA GLU A 81 22.99 11.55 -6.26
C GLU A 81 23.79 10.90 -5.11
N PRO A 82 24.64 11.62 -4.35
CA PRO A 82 25.36 11.05 -3.21
C PRO A 82 24.48 10.48 -2.09
N GLN A 83 23.18 10.80 -2.08
CA GLN A 83 22.25 10.25 -1.10
C GLN A 83 21.80 8.80 -1.42
N TYR A 84 21.92 8.32 -2.66
CA TYR A 84 21.55 6.95 -3.01
C TYR A 84 22.39 5.90 -2.27
N PRO A 85 23.73 5.97 -2.24
CA PRO A 85 24.51 5.05 -1.40
C PRO A 85 24.10 5.08 0.08
N LYS A 86 23.84 6.28 0.63
CA LYS A 86 23.39 6.46 2.01
C LYS A 86 21.99 5.82 2.23
N TRP A 87 21.09 6.03 1.28
CA TRP A 87 19.77 5.37 1.31
C TRP A 87 19.91 3.84 1.32
N LEU A 88 20.70 3.30 0.41
CA LEU A 88 20.92 1.86 0.28
C LEU A 88 21.58 1.26 1.51
N GLU A 89 22.56 1.93 2.10
CA GLU A 89 23.21 1.52 3.35
C GLU A 89 22.19 1.45 4.48
N THR A 90 21.34 2.48 4.63
CA THR A 90 20.29 2.50 5.65
C THR A 90 19.27 1.40 5.42
N ALA A 91 18.81 1.20 4.18
CA ALA A 91 17.83 0.16 3.83
C ALA A 91 18.40 -1.27 4.06
N LYS A 92 19.70 -1.48 3.85
CA LYS A 92 20.38 -2.74 4.16
C LYS A 92 20.40 -3.06 5.66
N GLY A 93 20.05 -2.12 6.53
CA GLY A 93 19.79 -2.37 7.95
C GLY A 93 18.52 -3.20 8.21
N LEU A 94 17.65 -3.38 7.22
CA LEU A 94 16.51 -4.28 7.31
C LEU A 94 16.98 -5.74 7.43
N LYS A 95 16.42 -6.47 8.40
CA LYS A 95 16.72 -7.89 8.63
C LYS A 95 16.02 -8.84 7.66
N LYS A 96 15.05 -8.32 6.90
CA LYS A 96 14.23 -9.06 5.94
C LYS A 96 14.41 -8.46 4.54
N PRO A 97 14.08 -9.19 3.47
CA PRO A 97 14.19 -8.67 2.10
C PRO A 97 13.46 -7.34 1.92
N PHE A 98 13.99 -6.50 1.04
CA PHE A 98 13.32 -5.28 0.62
C PHE A 98 13.34 -5.10 -0.91
N TYR A 99 12.31 -4.44 -1.41
CA TYR A 99 11.99 -4.35 -2.84
C TYR A 99 11.68 -2.89 -3.21
N PRO A 100 12.66 -2.11 -3.70
CA PRO A 100 12.46 -0.73 -4.08
C PRO A 100 12.10 -0.55 -5.55
N ILE A 101 11.30 0.47 -5.85
CA ILE A 101 11.10 1.05 -7.18
C ILE A 101 11.49 2.53 -7.18
N PRO A 102 11.77 3.15 -8.33
CA PRO A 102 11.97 4.60 -8.41
C PRO A 102 10.64 5.35 -8.35
N GLY A 103 10.68 6.62 -7.93
CA GLY A 103 9.63 7.61 -8.11
C GLY A 103 10.05 8.71 -9.07
N ASN A 104 9.23 9.76 -9.23
CA ASN A 104 9.53 10.85 -10.16
C ASN A 104 10.71 11.73 -9.70
N HIS A 105 11.13 11.64 -8.45
CA HIS A 105 12.37 12.26 -7.97
C HIS A 105 13.61 11.39 -8.22
N ASP A 106 13.45 10.15 -8.66
CA ASP A 106 14.53 9.18 -8.91
C ASP A 106 14.75 8.95 -10.41
N PRO A 107 15.66 9.66 -11.10
CA PRO A 107 16.00 9.34 -12.48
C PRO A 107 16.35 7.85 -12.64
N ALA A 108 15.69 7.18 -13.59
CA ALA A 108 15.81 5.73 -13.76
C ALA A 108 17.26 5.24 -13.96
N GLU A 109 18.11 6.06 -14.57
CA GLU A 109 19.54 5.78 -14.72
C GLU A 109 20.29 5.78 -13.39
N LEU A 110 20.00 6.74 -12.50
CA LEU A 110 20.61 6.82 -11.17
C LEU A 110 20.09 5.69 -10.26
N PHE A 111 18.79 5.40 -10.35
CA PHE A 111 18.22 4.24 -9.65
C PHE A 111 18.92 2.94 -10.07
N ARG A 112 19.08 2.69 -11.38
CA ARG A 112 19.78 1.50 -11.89
C ARG A 112 21.24 1.46 -11.45
N LYS A 113 21.92 2.58 -11.46
CA LYS A 113 23.32 2.70 -11.06
C LYS A 113 23.56 2.37 -9.59
N HIS A 114 22.70 2.84 -8.69
CA HIS A 114 22.96 2.85 -7.26
C HIS A 114 22.12 1.83 -6.46
N ILE A 115 20.92 1.51 -6.93
CA ILE A 115 19.95 0.73 -6.16
C ILE A 115 19.83 -0.69 -6.71
N ARG A 116 19.37 -0.83 -7.96
CA ARG A 116 19.24 -2.14 -8.63
C ARG A 116 19.10 -1.98 -10.14
N PRO A 117 19.54 -2.99 -10.92
CA PRO A 117 19.57 -2.87 -12.39
C PRO A 117 18.18 -2.78 -13.03
N ASP A 118 17.18 -3.44 -12.44
CA ASP A 118 15.82 -3.50 -12.98
C ASP A 118 14.87 -2.61 -12.17
N ALA A 119 14.12 -1.75 -12.85
CA ALA A 119 13.05 -0.97 -12.23
C ALA A 119 11.69 -1.69 -12.28
N ASP A 120 11.52 -2.59 -13.27
CA ASP A 120 10.33 -3.42 -13.46
C ASP A 120 10.66 -4.88 -13.13
N TYR A 121 9.98 -5.47 -12.15
CA TYR A 121 10.22 -6.85 -11.72
C TYR A 121 9.05 -7.39 -10.91
N ALA A 122 9.04 -8.71 -10.70
CA ALA A 122 8.04 -9.36 -9.88
C ALA A 122 8.68 -10.41 -8.95
N PHE A 123 7.99 -10.71 -7.85
CA PHE A 123 8.31 -11.84 -6.97
C PHE A 123 7.03 -12.45 -6.40
N ASP A 124 7.12 -13.73 -6.05
CA ASP A 124 6.00 -14.47 -5.47
C ASP A 124 6.23 -14.68 -3.97
N HIS A 125 5.15 -14.52 -3.19
CA HIS A 125 5.18 -14.73 -1.74
C HIS A 125 3.85 -15.29 -1.24
N LYS A 126 3.84 -16.50 -0.69
CA LYS A 126 2.69 -17.14 -0.01
C LYS A 126 1.35 -17.00 -0.74
N GLY A 127 1.32 -17.34 -2.03
CA GLY A 127 0.09 -17.29 -2.85
C GLY A 127 -0.22 -15.92 -3.47
N PHE A 128 0.69 -14.97 -3.37
CA PHE A 128 0.60 -13.65 -3.98
C PHE A 128 1.79 -13.39 -4.87
N ARG A 129 1.56 -12.70 -5.99
CA ARG A 129 2.57 -12.09 -6.84
C ARG A 129 2.56 -10.58 -6.62
N PHE A 130 3.70 -10.04 -6.29
CA PHE A 130 3.96 -8.60 -6.25
C PHE A 130 4.64 -8.21 -7.56
N ILE A 131 4.00 -7.31 -8.31
CA ILE A 131 4.53 -6.78 -9.57
C ILE A 131 4.89 -5.32 -9.33
N LEU A 132 6.17 -5.02 -9.34
CA LEU A 132 6.72 -3.71 -9.11
C LEU A 132 7.18 -3.12 -10.42
N PHE A 133 6.80 -1.87 -10.72
CA PHE A 133 7.17 -1.24 -11.97
C PHE A 133 7.32 0.28 -11.83
N ASN A 134 8.13 0.85 -12.72
CA ASN A 134 8.37 2.27 -12.78
C ASN A 134 7.33 2.94 -13.70
N ASP A 135 6.42 3.68 -13.10
CA ASP A 135 5.43 4.49 -13.82
C ASP A 135 5.77 5.99 -13.78
N SER A 136 7.00 6.35 -13.41
CA SER A 136 7.40 7.72 -13.14
C SER A 136 8.39 8.24 -14.16
N GLU A 137 8.25 9.50 -14.55
CA GLU A 137 9.24 10.25 -15.31
C GLU A 137 9.80 11.41 -14.45
N PRO A 138 11.12 11.63 -14.42
CA PRO A 138 11.68 12.84 -13.81
C PRO A 138 11.04 14.08 -14.40
N SER A 139 10.79 15.10 -13.62
CA SER A 139 10.15 16.36 -14.04
C SER A 139 8.63 16.30 -14.30
N SER A 140 7.96 15.16 -14.10
CA SER A 140 6.50 15.05 -14.17
C SER A 140 5.93 14.56 -12.85
N HIS A 141 4.73 15.01 -12.52
CA HIS A 141 3.91 14.41 -11.47
C HIS A 141 2.88 13.43 -12.02
N ASP A 142 2.73 13.39 -13.36
CA ASP A 142 1.84 12.45 -14.03
C ASP A 142 2.58 11.15 -14.33
N GLY A 143 1.89 10.03 -14.14
CA GLY A 143 2.44 8.71 -14.42
C GLY A 143 2.39 8.34 -15.91
N VAL A 144 3.31 7.46 -16.28
CA VAL A 144 3.45 6.92 -17.64
C VAL A 144 3.63 5.41 -17.56
N VAL A 145 2.79 4.67 -18.27
CA VAL A 145 2.98 3.24 -18.49
C VAL A 145 3.11 3.01 -20.00
N THR A 146 4.28 2.54 -20.42
CA THR A 146 4.56 2.34 -21.84
C THR A 146 3.85 1.12 -22.41
N PRO A 147 3.65 1.02 -23.74
CA PRO A 147 3.07 -0.18 -24.36
C PRO A 147 3.84 -1.47 -24.04
N GLU A 148 5.16 -1.39 -23.93
CA GLU A 148 6.04 -2.52 -23.58
C GLU A 148 5.80 -2.95 -22.12
N GLN A 149 5.69 -1.99 -21.20
CA GLN A 149 5.34 -2.27 -19.79
C GLN A 149 3.94 -2.86 -19.66
N LEU A 150 2.95 -2.34 -20.40
CA LEU A 150 1.58 -2.87 -20.39
C LEU A 150 1.55 -4.32 -20.88
N LYS A 151 2.30 -4.65 -21.95
CA LYS A 151 2.45 -6.02 -22.43
C LYS A 151 3.10 -6.92 -21.39
N TRP A 152 4.14 -6.44 -20.73
CA TRP A 152 4.84 -7.17 -19.66
C TRP A 152 3.92 -7.36 -18.45
N LEU A 153 3.20 -6.31 -17.98
CA LEU A 153 2.25 -6.39 -16.89
C LEU A 153 1.15 -7.44 -17.17
N ALA A 154 0.56 -7.40 -18.36
CA ALA A 154 -0.45 -8.38 -18.77
C ALA A 154 0.10 -9.81 -18.71
N ALA A 155 1.32 -10.04 -19.23
CA ALA A 155 1.97 -11.36 -19.18
C ALA A 155 2.23 -11.83 -17.74
N GLN A 156 2.68 -10.92 -16.84
CA GLN A 156 2.86 -11.25 -15.43
C GLN A 156 1.55 -11.61 -14.72
N VAL A 157 0.47 -10.88 -15.03
CA VAL A 157 -0.87 -11.13 -14.48
C VAL A 157 -1.43 -12.47 -14.98
N ASP A 158 -1.28 -12.77 -16.27
CA ASP A 158 -1.76 -14.03 -16.86
C ASP A 158 -0.98 -15.26 -16.33
N ASP A 159 0.33 -15.13 -16.15
CA ASP A 159 1.14 -16.18 -15.50
C ASP A 159 0.74 -16.37 -14.04
N ALA A 160 0.47 -15.29 -13.30
CA ALA A 160 -0.03 -15.37 -11.93
C ALA A 160 -1.40 -16.08 -11.86
N ALA A 161 -2.33 -15.76 -12.76
CA ALA A 161 -3.62 -16.42 -12.86
C ALA A 161 -3.46 -17.93 -13.11
N THR A 162 -2.57 -18.33 -14.04
CA THR A 162 -2.26 -19.73 -14.32
C THR A 162 -1.73 -20.47 -13.09
N LYS A 163 -0.93 -19.77 -12.26
CA LYS A 163 -0.37 -20.29 -11.00
C LYS A 163 -1.33 -20.15 -9.80
N LYS A 164 -2.52 -19.63 -10.01
CA LYS A 164 -3.51 -19.33 -8.96
C LYS A 164 -2.98 -18.39 -7.89
N LEU A 165 -2.15 -17.43 -8.29
CA LEU A 165 -1.64 -16.38 -7.42
C LEU A 165 -2.53 -15.14 -7.52
N ARG A 166 -2.79 -14.49 -6.38
CA ARG A 166 -3.33 -13.13 -6.35
C ARG A 166 -2.24 -12.13 -6.67
N VAL A 167 -2.62 -11.01 -7.27
CA VAL A 167 -1.67 -10.00 -7.74
C VAL A 167 -1.83 -8.70 -6.95
N VAL A 168 -0.71 -8.18 -6.47
CA VAL A 168 -0.57 -6.82 -5.94
C VAL A 168 0.35 -6.04 -6.89
N LEU A 169 -0.20 -5.01 -7.53
CA LEU A 169 0.57 -4.08 -8.35
C LEU A 169 1.17 -3.00 -7.45
N CYS A 170 2.42 -2.63 -7.72
CA CYS A 170 3.16 -1.63 -6.94
C CYS A 170 3.84 -0.66 -7.90
N ALA A 171 3.47 0.62 -7.82
CA ALA A 171 4.07 1.70 -8.58
C ALA A 171 4.21 2.94 -7.70
N HIS A 172 4.84 4.00 -8.19
CA HIS A 172 4.95 5.23 -7.41
C HIS A 172 3.69 6.09 -7.54
N ILE A 173 3.19 6.24 -8.77
CA ILE A 173 2.04 7.10 -9.09
C ILE A 173 0.78 6.23 -9.17
N THR A 174 -0.33 6.73 -8.64
CA THR A 174 -1.59 5.97 -8.66
C THR A 174 -2.17 5.82 -10.05
N ALA A 175 -2.81 4.69 -10.34
CA ALA A 175 -3.58 4.51 -11.55
C ALA A 175 -4.95 5.20 -11.49
N HIS A 176 -5.50 5.43 -10.29
CA HIS A 176 -6.82 5.99 -10.12
C HIS A 176 -6.88 7.47 -10.54
N PRO A 177 -7.76 7.84 -11.49
CA PRO A 177 -8.01 9.24 -11.80
C PRO A 177 -8.74 9.88 -10.62
N ASN A 178 -8.00 10.35 -9.62
CA ASN A 178 -8.53 10.81 -8.34
C ASN A 178 -9.52 11.97 -8.44
N LYS A 179 -9.62 12.60 -9.63
CA LYS A 179 -10.53 13.72 -9.94
C LYS A 179 -10.40 14.89 -8.97
N HIS A 180 -9.23 15.02 -8.34
CA HIS A 180 -8.96 16.19 -7.53
C HIS A 180 -8.95 17.44 -8.43
N PRO A 181 -9.66 18.52 -8.07
CA PRO A 181 -9.82 19.66 -8.97
C PRO A 181 -8.51 20.37 -9.32
N ASP A 182 -7.53 20.31 -8.42
CA ASP A 182 -6.26 21.04 -8.56
C ASP A 182 -5.06 20.15 -8.91
N ILE A 183 -5.22 18.82 -8.90
CA ILE A 183 -4.10 17.87 -9.02
C ILE A 183 -4.47 16.76 -9.98
N GLY A 184 -3.69 16.65 -11.07
CA GLY A 184 -3.84 15.60 -12.07
C GLY A 184 -2.97 14.37 -11.85
N TRP A 185 -2.30 14.21 -10.78
CA TRP A 185 -1.20 13.30 -10.48
C TRP A 185 -1.58 11.81 -10.45
N TRP A 186 -1.94 11.27 -11.61
CA TRP A 186 -2.17 9.84 -11.80
C TRP A 186 -1.54 9.39 -13.13
N VAL A 187 -1.59 8.12 -13.46
CA VAL A 187 -1.12 7.61 -14.75
C VAL A 187 -1.94 8.24 -15.88
N ARG A 188 -1.30 9.10 -16.69
CA ARG A 188 -1.92 9.84 -17.81
C ARG A 188 -1.59 9.24 -19.16
N LYS A 189 -0.36 8.76 -19.34
CA LYS A 189 0.03 8.03 -20.55
C LYS A 189 -0.12 6.53 -20.31
N GLY A 190 -0.83 5.82 -21.17
CA GLY A 190 -1.20 4.42 -20.96
C GLY A 190 -2.38 4.23 -19.98
N GLU A 191 -3.07 5.32 -19.59
CA GLU A 191 -4.22 5.29 -18.66
C GLU A 191 -5.30 4.30 -19.11
N ARG A 192 -5.74 4.40 -20.38
CA ARG A 192 -6.83 3.56 -20.91
C ARG A 192 -6.50 2.08 -20.92
N GLU A 193 -5.30 1.76 -21.32
CA GLU A 193 -4.81 0.37 -21.41
C GLU A 193 -4.59 -0.22 -20.02
N LEU A 194 -4.02 0.55 -19.09
CA LEU A 194 -3.88 0.13 -17.70
C LEU A 194 -5.26 -0.03 -17.05
N ASP A 195 -6.18 0.89 -17.26
CA ASP A 195 -7.57 0.79 -16.77
C ASP A 195 -8.27 -0.46 -17.34
N ALA A 196 -8.11 -0.72 -18.63
CA ALA A 196 -8.65 -1.93 -19.25
C ALA A 196 -8.10 -3.21 -18.61
N LEU A 197 -6.81 -3.26 -18.28
CA LEU A 197 -6.20 -4.38 -17.56
C LEU A 197 -6.80 -4.54 -16.15
N LEU A 198 -6.90 -3.44 -15.40
CA LEU A 198 -7.49 -3.43 -14.06
C LEU A 198 -8.97 -3.84 -14.08
N MET A 199 -9.74 -3.38 -15.05
CA MET A 199 -11.15 -3.74 -15.21
C MET A 199 -11.33 -5.21 -15.61
N ALA A 200 -10.47 -5.73 -16.49
CA ALA A 200 -10.57 -7.12 -16.97
C ALA A 200 -10.10 -8.17 -15.95
N ARG A 201 -9.17 -7.81 -15.08
CA ARG A 201 -8.49 -8.73 -14.13
C ARG A 201 -8.69 -8.33 -12.66
N GLY A 202 -9.47 -7.30 -12.39
CA GLY A 202 -9.76 -6.83 -11.04
C GLY A 202 -10.54 -7.84 -10.21
N GLY A 203 -10.18 -7.95 -8.93
CA GLY A 203 -10.71 -8.92 -7.99
C GLY A 203 -10.12 -10.32 -8.13
N ASP A 204 -9.75 -10.73 -9.36
CA ASP A 204 -9.09 -12.01 -9.65
C ASP A 204 -8.35 -11.96 -10.99
N PRO A 205 -7.00 -12.02 -11.04
CA PRO A 205 -6.12 -12.11 -9.88
C PRO A 205 -5.74 -10.78 -9.23
N ILE A 206 -5.95 -9.59 -9.84
CA ILE A 206 -5.49 -8.31 -9.31
C ILE A 206 -6.38 -7.87 -8.15
N VAL A 207 -5.82 -7.80 -6.94
CA VAL A 207 -6.57 -7.46 -5.72
C VAL A 207 -6.21 -6.07 -5.16
N ALA A 208 -5.01 -5.57 -5.45
CA ALA A 208 -4.60 -4.26 -4.97
C ALA A 208 -3.61 -3.58 -5.93
N PHE A 209 -3.59 -2.26 -5.89
CA PHE A 209 -2.60 -1.39 -6.49
C PHE A 209 -2.07 -0.45 -5.39
N LEU A 210 -0.78 -0.53 -5.08
CA LEU A 210 -0.14 0.27 -4.05
C LEU A 210 0.68 1.39 -4.68
N SER A 211 0.55 2.61 -4.17
CA SER A 211 1.29 3.78 -4.65
C SER A 211 1.66 4.73 -3.50
N GLY A 212 2.48 5.74 -3.80
CA GLY A 212 2.88 6.82 -2.91
C GLY A 212 2.53 8.19 -3.49
N HIS A 213 3.54 9.07 -3.62
CA HIS A 213 3.54 10.30 -4.38
C HIS A 213 2.72 11.48 -3.79
N PHE A 214 1.52 11.25 -3.29
CA PHE A 214 0.61 12.31 -2.87
C PHE A 214 0.95 12.98 -1.54
N HIS A 215 1.76 12.36 -0.70
CA HIS A 215 2.04 12.87 0.65
C HIS A 215 0.80 13.24 1.47
N CYS A 216 -0.27 12.45 1.35
CA CYS A 216 -1.57 12.73 1.95
C CYS A 216 -1.99 11.71 3.04
N GLY A 217 -1.03 10.97 3.59
CA GLY A 217 -1.32 9.86 4.51
C GLY A 217 -1.87 8.63 3.79
N LEU A 218 -2.61 7.80 4.50
CA LEU A 218 -3.21 6.60 3.94
C LEU A 218 -4.61 6.91 3.39
N ARG A 219 -4.78 6.71 2.10
CA ARG A 219 -6.10 6.79 1.46
C ARG A 219 -6.22 5.81 0.30
N GLY A 220 -7.42 5.68 -0.25
CA GLY A 220 -7.62 4.82 -1.41
C GLY A 220 -9.04 4.79 -1.93
N TRP A 221 -9.22 3.96 -2.93
CA TRP A 221 -10.48 3.74 -3.65
C TRP A 221 -10.71 2.25 -3.80
N SER A 222 -11.97 1.82 -3.85
CA SER A 222 -12.39 0.44 -4.04
C SER A 222 -13.57 0.36 -5.01
N ASP A 223 -13.59 1.28 -5.97
CA ASP A 223 -14.70 1.49 -6.91
C ASP A 223 -14.43 0.90 -8.30
N ARG A 224 -13.28 0.24 -8.51
CA ARG A 224 -12.90 -0.37 -9.80
C ARG A 224 -12.73 -1.88 -9.67
N SER A 225 -13.70 -2.63 -10.17
CA SER A 225 -13.65 -4.10 -10.41
C SER A 225 -13.02 -4.96 -9.28
N GLY A 226 -13.21 -4.56 -8.01
CA GLY A 226 -12.66 -5.31 -6.86
C GLY A 226 -11.16 -5.14 -6.66
N VAL A 227 -10.54 -4.14 -7.29
CA VAL A 227 -9.17 -3.70 -7.00
C VAL A 227 -9.20 -2.63 -5.92
N HIS A 228 -8.39 -2.78 -4.89
CA HIS A 228 -8.15 -1.73 -3.90
C HIS A 228 -6.95 -0.90 -4.33
N GLU A 229 -7.19 0.34 -4.75
CA GLU A 229 -6.13 1.28 -5.10
C GLU A 229 -5.77 2.11 -3.87
N LEU A 230 -4.51 2.08 -3.47
CA LEU A 230 -4.05 2.57 -2.17
C LEU A 230 -2.88 3.54 -2.36
N VAL A 231 -3.05 4.75 -1.86
CA VAL A 231 -1.95 5.71 -1.67
C VAL A 231 -1.46 5.60 -0.25
N LEU A 232 -0.18 5.32 -0.08
CA LEU A 232 0.43 5.04 1.21
C LEU A 232 1.04 6.31 1.85
N PRO A 233 1.23 6.29 3.17
CA PRO A 233 1.84 7.41 3.86
C PRO A 233 3.27 7.67 3.39
N ALA A 234 3.61 8.94 3.21
CA ALA A 234 4.97 9.37 2.97
C ALA A 234 5.80 9.37 4.26
N LEU A 235 7.04 8.88 4.16
CA LEU A 235 7.96 8.86 5.29
C LEU A 235 8.60 10.24 5.54
N ALA A 236 8.71 11.06 4.51
CA ALA A 236 9.33 12.38 4.63
C ALA A 236 8.39 13.43 5.25
N TRP A 237 7.16 13.52 4.77
CA TRP A 237 6.10 14.39 5.30
C TRP A 237 4.75 13.99 4.71
N ASN A 238 3.66 14.29 5.42
CA ASN A 238 2.29 14.22 4.92
C ASN A 238 1.59 15.53 5.26
N GLY A 239 0.83 16.11 4.35
CA GLY A 239 0.25 17.41 4.65
C GLY A 239 -0.71 18.00 3.62
N ASP A 240 -1.03 17.31 2.55
CA ASP A 240 -2.02 17.86 1.61
C ASP A 240 -3.45 17.60 2.11
N ARG A 241 -3.97 18.55 2.86
CA ARG A 241 -5.35 18.51 3.39
C ARG A 241 -6.42 18.61 2.30
N LYS A 242 -6.09 19.12 1.10
CA LYS A 242 -7.03 19.17 -0.02
C LYS A 242 -7.46 17.79 -0.45
N LEU A 243 -6.58 16.82 -0.35
CA LEU A 243 -6.87 15.42 -0.66
C LEU A 243 -7.75 14.72 0.40
N GLU A 244 -7.92 15.28 1.59
CA GLU A 244 -8.84 14.73 2.60
C GLU A 244 -10.31 14.76 2.12
N THR A 245 -10.65 15.65 1.21
CA THR A 245 -11.99 15.80 0.65
C THR A 245 -12.20 15.10 -0.70
N ALA A 246 -11.13 14.56 -1.31
CA ALA A 246 -11.23 13.82 -2.57
C ALA A 246 -12.06 12.53 -2.41
N PRO A 247 -12.72 12.05 -3.48
CA PRO A 247 -13.44 10.77 -3.44
C PRO A 247 -12.60 9.62 -2.91
N GLY A 248 -13.23 8.61 -2.30
CA GLY A 248 -12.57 7.46 -1.71
C GLY A 248 -12.59 7.50 -0.18
N PHE A 249 -11.76 6.67 0.43
CA PHE A 249 -11.57 6.63 1.89
C PHE A 249 -10.20 7.19 2.29
N ALA A 250 -10.10 7.73 3.49
CA ALA A 250 -8.85 8.23 4.05
C ALA A 250 -8.77 7.94 5.55
N VAL A 251 -7.57 7.67 6.04
CA VAL A 251 -7.27 7.61 7.46
C VAL A 251 -6.86 9.02 7.91
N LYS A 252 -7.51 9.53 8.96
CA LYS A 252 -7.22 10.88 9.52
C LYS A 252 -5.91 10.86 10.31
N GLU A 253 -4.81 10.78 9.62
CA GLU A 253 -3.46 10.81 10.17
C GLU A 253 -2.52 11.48 9.16
N SER A 254 -1.66 12.38 9.61
CA SER A 254 -0.72 13.13 8.76
C SER A 254 0.72 13.12 9.26
N ARG A 255 1.01 12.44 10.37
CA ARG A 255 2.40 12.28 10.82
C ARG A 255 3.19 11.46 9.80
N LYS A 256 4.50 11.67 9.74
CA LYS A 256 5.43 10.80 9.01
C LYS A 256 5.22 9.35 9.40
N GLY A 257 5.22 8.45 8.42
CA GLY A 257 4.96 7.05 8.72
C GLY A 257 5.00 6.15 7.50
N TYR A 258 4.56 4.93 7.69
CA TYR A 258 4.50 3.90 6.66
C TYR A 258 3.27 3.02 6.91
N ALA A 259 2.99 2.08 6.03
CA ALA A 259 1.91 1.12 6.22
C ALA A 259 2.47 -0.25 6.65
N LEU A 260 1.78 -0.90 7.59
CA LEU A 260 1.88 -2.33 7.83
C LEU A 260 0.63 -2.99 7.23
N ILE A 261 0.83 -3.94 6.34
CA ILE A 261 -0.24 -4.61 5.60
C ILE A 261 -0.25 -6.08 5.98
N GLU A 262 -1.29 -6.49 6.71
CA GLU A 262 -1.55 -7.89 7.03
C GLU A 262 -2.40 -8.48 5.92
N VAL A 263 -1.90 -9.50 5.26
CA VAL A 263 -2.62 -10.25 4.24
C VAL A 263 -3.30 -11.43 4.90
N ARG A 264 -4.63 -11.49 4.78
CA ARG A 264 -5.48 -12.55 5.31
C ARG A 264 -6.16 -13.31 4.17
N PRO A 265 -6.73 -14.47 4.39
CA PRO A 265 -7.35 -15.25 3.31
C PRO A 265 -8.41 -14.49 2.49
N ALA A 266 -9.17 -13.60 3.14
CA ALA A 266 -10.28 -12.87 2.53
C ALA A 266 -10.19 -11.34 2.67
N GLU A 267 -9.12 -10.81 3.25
CA GLU A 267 -9.02 -9.37 3.57
C GLU A 267 -7.56 -8.91 3.53
N LEU A 268 -7.37 -7.61 3.24
CA LEU A 268 -6.16 -6.86 3.55
C LEU A 268 -6.45 -5.97 4.76
N HIS A 269 -5.64 -6.05 5.79
CA HIS A 269 -5.71 -5.16 6.94
C HIS A 269 -4.56 -4.15 6.86
N LEU A 270 -4.87 -2.90 6.57
CA LEU A 270 -3.92 -1.81 6.44
C LEU A 270 -3.83 -1.03 7.73
N ARG A 271 -2.65 -0.94 8.30
CA ARG A 271 -2.36 -0.11 9.48
C ARG A 271 -1.45 1.04 9.09
N TYR A 272 -1.91 2.26 9.29
CA TYR A 272 -1.01 3.41 9.30
C TYR A 272 -0.11 3.29 10.53
N LYS A 273 1.20 3.29 10.33
CA LYS A 273 2.20 3.27 11.40
C LYS A 273 2.96 4.60 11.40
N PRO A 274 2.53 5.58 12.23
CA PRO A 274 3.30 6.80 12.42
C PRO A 274 4.64 6.48 13.06
N LEU A 275 5.70 7.19 12.68
CA LEU A 275 7.01 7.05 13.34
C LEU A 275 6.91 7.41 14.82
N ALA A 276 7.65 6.70 15.65
CA ALA A 276 7.71 6.86 17.11
C ALA A 276 6.35 6.75 17.82
N ALA A 277 5.35 6.09 17.20
CA ALA A 277 4.02 5.94 17.80
C ALA A 277 3.45 4.55 17.47
N PRO A 278 2.47 4.05 18.24
CA PRO A 278 1.77 2.82 17.91
C PRO A 278 1.08 2.90 16.53
N ALA A 279 0.97 1.76 15.86
CA ALA A 279 0.15 1.66 14.66
C ALA A 279 -1.32 1.94 14.98
N LEU A 280 -2.01 2.58 14.04
CA LEU A 280 -3.44 2.84 14.19
C LEU A 280 -4.26 1.56 14.04
N GLN A 281 -5.55 1.65 14.36
CA GLN A 281 -6.49 0.56 14.12
C GLN A 281 -6.50 0.20 12.62
N PRO A 282 -6.62 -1.09 12.26
CA PRO A 282 -6.58 -1.49 10.88
C PRO A 282 -7.82 -1.04 10.11
N LEU A 283 -7.61 -0.64 8.88
CA LEU A 283 -8.65 -0.56 7.86
C LEU A 283 -8.72 -1.93 7.18
N ALA A 284 -9.84 -2.62 7.29
CA ALA A 284 -10.06 -3.91 6.63
C ALA A 284 -10.68 -3.71 5.25
N LEU A 285 -10.06 -4.30 4.22
CA LEU A 285 -10.52 -4.29 2.84
C LEU A 285 -10.77 -5.73 2.39
N GLY A 286 -12.02 -6.05 2.05
CA GLY A 286 -12.42 -7.39 1.63
C GLY A 286 -11.84 -7.76 0.27
N LEU A 287 -11.24 -8.94 0.15
CA LEU A 287 -10.78 -9.48 -1.12
C LEU A 287 -11.92 -10.24 -1.79
N ALA A 288 -12.09 -10.05 -3.10
CA ALA A 288 -13.03 -10.85 -3.87
C ALA A 288 -12.70 -12.35 -3.71
N LYS A 289 -13.75 -13.16 -3.64
CA LYS A 289 -13.55 -14.62 -3.70
C LYS A 289 -13.03 -14.95 -5.10
N GLY A 290 -11.89 -15.63 -5.19
CA GLY A 290 -11.39 -16.16 -6.45
C GLY A 290 -12.48 -17.02 -7.13
N LYS A 291 -12.57 -16.92 -8.44
CA LYS A 291 -13.51 -17.70 -9.26
C LYS A 291 -13.12 -19.17 -9.32
#